data_3a938675ae236e15f3f4ae45700a0af3
#
_entry.id   3a938675ae236e15f3f4ae45700a0af3
#
_cell.length_a   1.000
_cell.length_b   1.000
_cell.length_c   1.000
_cell.angle_alpha   90.00
_cell.angle_beta   90.00
_cell.angle_gamma   90.00
#
_symmetry.space_group_name_H-M   'P 1'
#
loop_
_entity.id
_entity.type
_entity.pdbx_description
1 polymer ?
#
loop_
_entity_poly.entity_id
_entity_poly.type
_entity_poly.pdbx_seq_one_letter_code
_entity_poly.pdbx_strand_id
1 'polypeptide(L)'
;DFIVGTVAKLDTPRKPRAEARETDRRYFCGITDEMMAADRKALCAVDAALLKEQAAELGAAMANGVRVVFGSKDAVEAAKELFDTVETL
;
A
#
# COMPACT_ATOMS: atom_id res chain seq x y z
N ASP A 1 15.02 -1.07 12.41
CA ASP A 1 15.13 -0.41 11.12
C ASP A 1 14.04 -0.89 10.15
N PHE A 2 13.26 0.04 9.60
CA PHE A 2 12.14 -0.25 8.69
C PHE A 2 12.59 -0.96 7.41
N ILE A 3 13.72 -0.58 6.85
CA ILE A 3 14.25 -1.18 5.61
C ILE A 3 14.59 -2.64 5.84
N VAL A 4 15.30 -2.94 6.91
CA VAL A 4 15.69 -4.32 7.27
C VAL A 4 14.45 -5.18 7.49
N GLY A 5 13.45 -4.69 8.24
CA GLY A 5 12.21 -5.40 8.48
C GLY A 5 11.39 -5.65 7.21
N THR A 6 11.40 -4.72 6.27
CA THR A 6 10.69 -4.87 4.98
C THR A 6 11.41 -5.85 4.05
N VAL A 7 12.73 -5.78 3.96
CA VAL A 7 13.53 -6.74 3.18
C VAL A 7 13.39 -8.15 3.74
N ALA A 8 13.41 -8.32 5.06
CA ALA A 8 13.20 -9.62 5.70
C ALA A 8 11.87 -10.26 5.34
N LYS A 9 10.82 -9.48 5.14
CA LYS A 9 9.51 -10.00 4.67
C LYS A 9 9.58 -10.53 3.24
N LEU A 10 10.38 -9.93 2.37
CA LEU A 10 10.57 -10.42 0.99
C LEU A 10 11.30 -11.77 0.98
N ASP A 11 12.18 -11.98 1.93
CA ASP A 11 13.01 -13.19 2.02
C ASP A 11 12.39 -14.30 2.91
N THR A 12 11.16 -14.11 3.38
CA THR A 12 10.49 -15.12 4.20
C THR A 12 10.24 -16.40 3.39
N PRO A 13 10.74 -17.57 3.86
CA PRO A 13 10.49 -18.84 3.18
C PRO A 13 8.99 -19.15 3.07
N ARG A 14 8.56 -19.58 1.90
CA ARG A 14 7.18 -19.96 1.64
C ARG A 14 7.01 -21.46 1.59
N LYS A 15 5.85 -21.94 2.00
CA LYS A 15 5.44 -23.34 1.76
C LYS A 15 5.25 -23.58 0.26
N PRO A 16 5.45 -24.79 -0.25
CA PRO A 16 5.39 -25.10 -1.69
C PRO A 16 4.11 -24.60 -2.37
N ARG A 17 2.96 -24.73 -1.73
CA ARG A 17 1.69 -24.23 -2.28
C ARG A 17 1.63 -22.70 -2.40
N ALA A 18 2.22 -21.98 -1.44
CA ALA A 18 2.29 -20.52 -1.49
C ALA A 18 3.28 -20.04 -2.54
N GLU A 19 4.38 -20.78 -2.73
CA GLU A 19 5.35 -20.49 -3.79
C GLU A 19 4.75 -20.71 -5.18
N ALA A 20 4.00 -21.77 -5.38
CA ALA A 20 3.29 -22.03 -6.65
C ALA A 20 2.30 -20.89 -6.98
N ARG A 21 1.50 -20.46 -6.01
CA ARG A 21 0.58 -19.31 -6.19
C ARG A 21 1.31 -18.00 -6.52
N GLU A 22 2.43 -17.76 -5.88
CA GLU A 22 3.22 -16.57 -6.17
C GLU A 22 3.83 -16.61 -7.57
N THR A 23 4.30 -17.78 -8.01
CA THR A 23 4.78 -17.99 -9.38
C THR A 23 3.67 -17.74 -10.41
N ASP A 24 2.48 -18.27 -10.19
CA ASP A 24 1.31 -18.03 -11.04
C ASP A 24 0.96 -16.54 -11.09
N ARG A 25 0.92 -15.88 -9.94
CA ARG A 25 0.64 -14.44 -9.85
C ARG A 25 1.64 -13.63 -10.67
N ARG A 26 2.93 -13.91 -10.53
CA ARG A 26 3.99 -13.24 -11.29
C ARG A 26 3.82 -13.44 -12.79
N TYR A 27 3.56 -14.66 -13.21
CA TYR A 27 3.33 -14.99 -14.60
C TYR A 27 2.14 -14.21 -15.20
N PHE A 28 0.98 -14.27 -14.57
CA PHE A 28 -0.23 -13.60 -15.06
C PHE A 28 -0.19 -12.08 -14.95
N CYS A 29 0.55 -11.53 -13.97
CA CYS A 29 0.73 -10.08 -13.82
C CYS A 29 1.93 -9.52 -14.61
N GLY A 30 2.68 -10.33 -15.32
CA GLY A 30 3.84 -9.91 -16.11
C GLY A 30 5.00 -9.40 -15.24
N ILE A 31 5.15 -9.92 -14.03
CA ILE A 31 6.21 -9.53 -13.10
C ILE A 31 7.47 -10.34 -13.40
N THR A 32 8.52 -9.68 -13.87
CA THR A 32 9.79 -10.31 -14.21
C THR A 32 10.78 -10.32 -13.04
N ASP A 33 11.81 -11.15 -13.15
CA ASP A 33 12.89 -11.17 -12.15
C ASP A 33 13.65 -9.86 -12.12
N GLU A 34 13.82 -9.17 -13.25
CA GLU A 34 14.43 -7.87 -13.36
C GLU A 34 13.61 -6.80 -12.62
N MET A 35 12.29 -6.83 -12.73
CA MET A 35 11.39 -5.93 -12.00
C MET A 35 11.53 -6.16 -10.49
N MET A 36 11.56 -7.39 -10.04
CA MET A 36 11.74 -7.73 -8.63
C MET A 36 13.10 -7.29 -8.08
N ALA A 37 14.16 -7.47 -8.86
CA ALA A 37 15.50 -7.01 -8.49
C ALA A 37 15.57 -5.48 -8.41
N ALA A 38 14.92 -4.77 -9.34
CA ALA A 38 14.81 -3.32 -9.34
C ALA A 38 14.04 -2.80 -8.12
N ASP A 39 12.92 -3.41 -7.78
CA ASP A 39 12.12 -3.06 -6.60
C ASP A 39 12.91 -3.27 -5.31
N ARG A 40 13.62 -4.39 -5.19
CA ARG A 40 14.49 -4.66 -4.04
C ARG A 40 15.60 -3.63 -3.90
N LYS A 41 16.24 -3.27 -5.01
CA LYS A 41 17.28 -2.23 -5.04
C LYS A 41 16.72 -0.87 -4.63
N ALA A 42 15.57 -0.49 -5.16
CA ALA A 42 14.89 0.75 -4.81
C ALA A 42 14.51 0.81 -3.33
N LEU A 43 14.01 -0.29 -2.77
CA LEU A 43 13.68 -0.38 -1.35
C LEU A 43 14.92 -0.19 -0.44
N CYS A 44 16.05 -0.79 -0.81
CA CYS A 44 17.30 -0.62 -0.07
C CYS A 44 17.88 0.80 -0.15
N ALA A 45 17.51 1.57 -1.18
CA ALA A 45 17.95 2.94 -1.40
C ALA A 45 17.03 4.00 -0.77
N VAL A 46 15.93 3.61 -0.13
CA VAL A 46 15.00 4.53 0.52
C VAL A 46 15.68 5.33 1.62
N ASP A 47 15.53 6.65 1.57
CA ASP A 47 16.02 7.60 2.56
C ASP A 47 14.91 8.57 3.01
N ALA A 48 15.24 9.44 3.96
CA ALA A 48 14.28 10.41 4.48
C ALA A 48 13.84 11.45 3.44
N ALA A 49 14.68 11.77 2.46
CA ALA A 49 14.36 12.73 1.39
C ALA A 49 13.31 12.14 0.45
N LEU A 50 13.47 10.89 0.03
CA LEU A 50 12.50 10.17 -0.80
C LEU A 50 11.15 10.02 -0.08
N LEU A 51 11.16 9.72 1.22
CA LEU A 51 9.92 9.62 2.02
C LEU A 51 9.18 10.95 2.08
N LYS A 52 9.87 12.07 2.22
CA LYS A 52 9.25 13.41 2.18
C LYS A 52 8.64 13.74 0.82
N GLU A 53 9.32 13.38 -0.25
CA GLU A 53 8.81 13.55 -1.62
C GLU A 53 7.53 12.74 -1.83
N GLN A 54 7.54 11.47 -1.45
CA GLN A 54 6.36 10.60 -1.53
C GLN A 54 5.21 11.09 -0.63
N ALA A 55 5.50 11.61 0.56
CA ALA A 55 4.51 12.20 1.44
C ALA A 55 3.84 13.43 0.82
N ALA A 56 4.58 14.26 0.08
CA ALA A 56 4.02 15.40 -0.64
C ALA A 56 3.08 14.96 -1.78
N GLU A 57 3.44 13.94 -2.55
CA GLU A 57 2.58 13.35 -3.58
C GLU A 57 1.29 12.76 -2.98
N LEU A 58 1.40 12.01 -1.91
CA LEU A 58 0.23 11.47 -1.18
C LEU A 58 -0.66 12.59 -0.63
N GLY A 59 -0.07 13.65 -0.08
CA GLY A 59 -0.80 14.81 0.39
C GLY A 59 -1.61 15.50 -0.71
N ALA A 60 -1.03 15.67 -1.90
CA ALA A 60 -1.70 16.23 -3.07
C ALA A 60 -2.85 15.31 -3.56
N ALA A 61 -2.62 14.00 -3.60
CA ALA A 61 -3.65 13.02 -3.96
C ALA A 61 -4.83 13.05 -2.96
N MET A 62 -4.53 13.11 -1.66
CA MET A 62 -5.55 13.17 -0.60
C MET A 62 -6.35 14.47 -0.64
N ALA A 63 -5.74 15.60 -1.00
CA ALA A 63 -6.44 16.89 -1.11
C ALA A 63 -7.49 16.89 -2.23
N ASN A 64 -7.25 16.14 -3.31
CA ASN A 64 -8.11 16.04 -4.50
C ASN A 64 -8.91 14.72 -4.55
N GLY A 65 -8.70 13.84 -3.59
CA GLY A 65 -9.30 12.50 -3.57
C GLY A 65 -10.71 12.47 -2.98
N VAL A 66 -11.46 11.44 -3.35
CA VAL A 66 -12.74 11.10 -2.71
C VAL A 66 -12.44 10.31 -1.43
N ARG A 67 -13.13 10.67 -0.35
CA ARG A 67 -13.01 9.98 0.94
C ARG A 67 -14.32 9.29 1.25
N VAL A 68 -14.25 7.99 1.54
CA VAL A 68 -15.40 7.18 1.92
C VAL A 68 -15.15 6.56 3.30
N VAL A 69 -16.12 6.69 4.19
CA VAL A 69 -16.03 6.16 5.54
C VAL A 69 -17.24 5.27 5.81
N PHE A 70 -16.99 4.08 6.32
CA PHE A 70 -18.02 3.18 6.86
C PHE A 70 -17.92 3.16 8.39
N GLY A 71 -19.03 3.38 9.04
CA GLY A 71 -19.08 3.42 10.51
C GLY A 71 -20.46 3.16 11.06
N SER A 72 -20.58 3.13 12.40
CA SER A 72 -21.89 3.06 13.04
C SER A 72 -22.69 4.33 12.73
N LYS A 73 -24.02 4.19 12.66
CA LYS A 73 -24.93 5.30 12.39
C LYS A 73 -24.67 6.48 13.32
N ASP A 74 -24.56 6.22 14.62
CA ASP A 74 -24.38 7.27 15.63
C ASP A 74 -23.04 7.99 15.48
N ALA A 75 -21.96 7.28 15.17
CA ALA A 75 -20.65 7.89 14.97
C ALA A 75 -20.58 8.74 13.70
N VAL A 76 -21.18 8.28 12.61
CA VAL A 76 -21.22 9.03 11.35
C VAL A 76 -22.11 10.27 11.48
N GLU A 77 -23.26 10.15 12.13
CA GLU A 77 -24.19 11.27 12.36
C GLU A 77 -23.57 12.33 13.29
N ALA A 78 -22.78 11.91 14.30
CA ALA A 78 -22.05 12.84 15.19
C ALA A 78 -20.97 13.65 14.48
N ALA A 79 -20.46 13.17 13.34
CA ALA A 79 -19.41 13.82 12.53
C ALA A 79 -19.94 14.23 11.14
N LYS A 80 -21.24 14.42 10.98
CA LYS A 80 -21.92 14.65 9.70
C LYS A 80 -21.39 15.86 8.93
N GLU A 81 -20.94 16.88 9.63
CA GLU A 81 -20.36 18.08 9.03
C GLU A 81 -19.04 17.83 8.27
N LEU A 82 -18.41 16.67 8.47
CA LEU A 82 -17.19 16.29 7.74
C LEU A 82 -17.46 15.65 6.38
N PHE A 83 -18.72 15.36 6.05
CA PHE A 83 -19.12 14.62 4.86
C PHE A 83 -20.10 15.43 3.99
N ASP A 84 -19.91 15.36 2.69
CA ASP A 84 -20.83 15.97 1.71
C ASP A 84 -22.12 15.15 1.57
N THR A 85 -22.01 13.83 1.70
CA THR A 85 -23.14 12.90 1.58
C THR A 85 -23.04 11.81 2.63
N VAL A 86 -24.15 11.49 3.28
CA VAL A 86 -24.30 10.38 4.23
C VAL A 86 -25.46 9.50 3.77
N GLU A 87 -25.16 8.20 3.59
CA GLU A 87 -26.14 7.20 3.18
C GLU A 87 -26.23 6.08 4.22
N THR A 88 -27.39 5.47 4.33
CA THR A 88 -27.61 4.28 5.19
C THR A 88 -27.71 3.05 4.31
N LEU A 89 -26.88 2.04 4.60
CA LEU A 89 -26.90 0.73 3.92
C LEU A 89 -27.99 -0.17 4.49
#